data_432d91a2bb4d31b17b2541e2b3d3c222
#
_entry.id   432d91a2bb4d31b17b2541e2b3d3c222
#
_cell.length_a   1.000
_cell.length_b   1.000
_cell.length_c   1.000
_cell.angle_alpha   90.00
_cell.angle_beta   90.00
_cell.angle_gamma   90.00
#
_symmetry.space_group_name_H-M   'P 1'
#
loop_
_entity.id
_entity.type
_entity.pdbx_description
1 polymer ?
#
loop_
_entity_poly.entity_id
_entity_poly.type
_entity_poly.pdbx_seq_one_letter_code
_entity_poly.pdbx_strand_id
1 'polypeptide(L)'
;MGGQLALILVTNWHIMGLQGVFLAMILSMPFSILLGYVGGVILNRAKGKEMITSMILGYFINGVYQLVVLYSMGKIIPVSDRTLLLSSGRGIKNTVDLTEISKAVDNAIPLKIFGYDILVLTLLFIVGLCFFIIWSRKTKLGQDLRAVGKDMKVSKSAGLEVTKVRISSMVISTVLAGIGQVIYLQNLGTINTYNSHEQIGMFSVAALLIGGASVARATIPNAIGGVILFHTMFVVAPRAGKELMGSSQIGEYFRVFISYGIIALVLIIYEWRRKKEKEREREKAIGF
;
A
#
# COMPACT_ATOMS: atom_id res chain seq x y z
N MET A 1 -8.16 2.14 -1.74
CA MET A 1 -9.50 2.47 -2.29
C MET A 1 -10.09 1.32 -3.10
N GLY A 2 -9.51 0.90 -4.25
CA GLY A 2 -10.06 -0.20 -5.04
C GLY A 2 -10.31 -1.48 -4.26
N GLY A 3 -9.33 -1.92 -3.44
CA GLY A 3 -9.47 -3.08 -2.57
C GLY A 3 -10.56 -2.93 -1.50
N GLN A 4 -10.73 -1.74 -0.94
CA GLN A 4 -11.81 -1.47 0.03
C GLN A 4 -13.20 -1.55 -0.63
N LEU A 5 -13.37 -0.92 -1.79
CA LEU A 5 -14.62 -1.00 -2.53
C LEU A 5 -14.96 -2.45 -2.88
N ALA A 6 -13.97 -3.20 -3.35
CA ALA A 6 -14.15 -4.61 -3.69
C ALA A 6 -14.58 -5.45 -2.47
N LEU A 7 -13.94 -5.24 -1.31
CA LEU A 7 -14.30 -5.92 -0.06
C LEU A 7 -15.72 -5.56 0.39
N ILE A 8 -16.10 -4.29 0.36
CA ILE A 8 -17.46 -3.84 0.71
C ILE A 8 -18.50 -4.49 -0.22
N LEU A 9 -18.22 -4.60 -1.53
CA LEU A 9 -19.12 -5.24 -2.49
C LEU A 9 -19.26 -6.74 -2.22
N VAL A 10 -18.16 -7.43 -1.94
CA VAL A 10 -18.16 -8.87 -1.65
C VAL A 10 -18.90 -9.17 -0.35
N THR A 11 -18.70 -8.36 0.69
CA THR A 11 -19.46 -8.47 1.96
C THR A 11 -20.94 -8.23 1.72
N ASN A 12 -21.32 -7.23 0.90
CA ASN A 12 -22.71 -7.00 0.52
C ASN A 12 -23.36 -8.19 -0.21
N TRP A 13 -22.58 -8.97 -0.95
CA TRP A 13 -23.06 -10.16 -1.65
C TRP A 13 -23.03 -11.44 -0.82
N HIS A 14 -22.61 -11.36 0.45
CA HIS A 14 -22.49 -12.49 1.37
C HIS A 14 -21.62 -13.64 0.82
N ILE A 15 -20.58 -13.34 0.05
CA ILE A 15 -19.65 -14.34 -0.45
C ILE A 15 -18.57 -14.58 0.58
N MET A 16 -18.66 -15.75 1.24
CA MET A 16 -17.86 -16.10 2.41
C MET A 16 -16.49 -16.69 2.05
N GLY A 17 -15.58 -16.63 3.02
CA GLY A 17 -14.33 -17.37 3.02
C GLY A 17 -13.36 -16.99 1.92
N LEU A 18 -12.57 -17.95 1.46
CA LEU A 18 -11.50 -17.77 0.49
C LEU A 18 -12.00 -17.29 -0.87
N GLN A 19 -13.19 -17.74 -1.29
CA GLN A 19 -13.81 -17.32 -2.55
C GLN A 19 -14.11 -15.81 -2.54
N GLY A 20 -14.60 -15.29 -1.42
CA GLY A 20 -14.84 -13.86 -1.23
C GLY A 20 -13.55 -13.04 -1.37
N VAL A 21 -12.46 -13.50 -0.77
CA VAL A 21 -11.16 -12.82 -0.86
C VAL A 21 -10.63 -12.80 -2.29
N PHE A 22 -10.67 -13.94 -3.00
CA PHE A 22 -10.24 -13.99 -4.42
C PHE A 22 -11.12 -13.12 -5.32
N LEU A 23 -12.43 -13.13 -5.11
CA LEU A 23 -13.34 -12.26 -5.86
C LEU A 23 -13.03 -10.77 -5.59
N ALA A 24 -12.78 -10.40 -4.33
CA ALA A 24 -12.38 -9.04 -3.97
C ALA A 24 -11.05 -8.62 -4.64
N MET A 25 -10.06 -9.54 -4.72
CA MET A 25 -8.82 -9.27 -5.45
C MET A 25 -9.08 -9.01 -6.94
N ILE A 26 -9.89 -9.85 -7.59
CA ILE A 26 -10.25 -9.70 -9.01
C ILE A 26 -11.02 -8.40 -9.25
N LEU A 27 -12.02 -8.09 -8.42
CA LEU A 27 -12.80 -6.86 -8.52
C LEU A 27 -11.96 -5.59 -8.21
N SER A 28 -10.93 -5.70 -7.39
CA SER A 28 -10.03 -4.56 -7.11
C SER A 28 -9.16 -4.19 -8.29
N MET A 29 -8.87 -5.13 -9.22
CA MET A 29 -7.98 -4.90 -10.36
C MET A 29 -8.47 -3.81 -11.31
N PRO A 30 -9.70 -3.81 -11.85
CA PRO A 30 -10.16 -2.80 -12.79
C PRO A 30 -10.14 -1.39 -12.16
N PHE A 31 -10.53 -1.25 -10.90
CA PHE A 31 -10.43 0.02 -10.18
C PHE A 31 -8.96 0.47 -10.02
N SER A 32 -8.08 -0.44 -9.67
CA SER A 32 -6.66 -0.16 -9.50
C SER A 32 -5.99 0.18 -10.83
N ILE A 33 -6.35 -0.49 -11.93
CA ILE A 33 -5.86 -0.20 -13.28
C ILE A 33 -6.31 1.20 -13.71
N LEU A 34 -7.58 1.52 -13.52
CA LEU A 34 -8.14 2.84 -13.86
C LEU A 34 -7.40 3.96 -13.09
N LEU A 35 -7.30 3.83 -11.77
CA LEU A 35 -6.62 4.82 -10.93
C LEU A 35 -5.13 4.91 -11.25
N GLY A 36 -4.48 3.79 -11.52
CA GLY A 36 -3.07 3.74 -11.91
C GLY A 36 -2.81 4.37 -13.26
N TYR A 37 -3.71 4.17 -14.24
CA TYR A 37 -3.62 4.80 -15.53
C TYR A 37 -3.80 6.31 -15.46
N VAL A 38 -4.89 6.76 -14.82
CA VAL A 38 -5.17 8.20 -14.64
C VAL A 38 -4.03 8.88 -13.87
N GLY A 39 -3.59 8.29 -12.75
CA GLY A 39 -2.47 8.79 -11.97
C GLY A 39 -1.17 8.81 -12.78
N GLY A 40 -0.90 7.76 -13.53
CA GLY A 40 0.27 7.67 -14.41
C GLY A 40 0.30 8.75 -15.49
N VAL A 41 -0.83 9.03 -16.14
CA VAL A 41 -0.95 10.10 -17.14
C VAL A 41 -0.71 11.48 -16.53
N ILE A 42 -1.33 11.76 -15.38
CA ILE A 42 -1.17 13.05 -14.68
C ILE A 42 0.26 13.25 -14.22
N LEU A 43 0.86 12.26 -13.56
CA LEU A 43 2.24 12.34 -13.07
C LEU A 43 3.27 12.42 -14.21
N ASN A 44 2.96 11.79 -15.34
CA ASN A 44 3.85 11.90 -16.49
C ASN A 44 3.86 13.32 -17.12
N ARG A 45 2.77 14.08 -16.98
CA ARG A 45 2.70 15.49 -17.39
C ARG A 45 3.37 16.42 -16.36
N ALA A 46 3.40 16.05 -15.10
CA ALA A 46 3.94 16.84 -13.99
C ALA A 46 5.42 16.59 -13.72
N LYS A 47 6.24 16.36 -14.77
CA LYS A 47 7.68 16.05 -14.65
C LYS A 47 8.41 17.10 -13.80
N GLY A 48 9.17 16.63 -12.82
CA GLY A 48 9.90 17.48 -11.86
C GLY A 48 9.10 17.94 -10.67
N LYS A 49 7.77 17.75 -10.66
CA LYS A 49 6.85 18.08 -9.54
C LYS A 49 6.01 16.87 -9.12
N GLU A 50 6.51 15.66 -9.40
CA GLU A 50 5.75 14.42 -9.20
C GLU A 50 5.31 14.23 -7.75
N MET A 51 6.16 14.58 -6.78
CA MET A 51 5.86 14.40 -5.36
C MET A 51 4.63 15.23 -4.93
N ILE A 52 4.63 16.54 -5.25
CA ILE A 52 3.51 17.43 -4.89
C ILE A 52 2.25 17.03 -5.65
N THR A 53 2.38 16.75 -6.95
CA THR A 53 1.24 16.34 -7.78
C THR A 53 0.63 15.03 -7.30
N SER A 54 1.45 14.05 -6.87
CA SER A 54 0.94 12.78 -6.34
C SER A 54 0.18 12.95 -5.02
N MET A 55 0.65 13.84 -4.14
CA MET A 55 -0.05 14.16 -2.89
C MET A 55 -1.43 14.79 -3.16
N ILE A 56 -1.46 15.83 -4.01
CA ILE A 56 -2.72 16.51 -4.38
C ILE A 56 -3.69 15.52 -5.03
N LEU A 57 -3.19 14.70 -5.96
CA LEU A 57 -3.99 13.67 -6.63
C LEU A 57 -4.52 12.63 -5.62
N GLY A 58 -3.71 12.23 -4.66
CA GLY A 58 -4.11 11.31 -3.59
C GLY A 58 -5.27 11.86 -2.78
N TYR A 59 -5.19 13.10 -2.31
CA TYR A 59 -6.29 13.75 -1.58
C TYR A 59 -7.54 13.93 -2.43
N PHE A 60 -7.38 14.33 -3.70
CA PHE A 60 -8.51 14.45 -4.61
C PHE A 60 -9.24 13.11 -4.83
N ILE A 61 -8.48 12.05 -5.12
CA ILE A 61 -9.05 10.70 -5.32
C ILE A 61 -9.69 10.20 -4.03
N ASN A 62 -9.11 10.50 -2.86
CA ASN A 62 -9.72 10.17 -1.57
C ASN A 62 -11.07 10.87 -1.39
N GLY A 63 -11.17 12.16 -1.71
CA GLY A 63 -12.44 12.90 -1.68
C GLY A 63 -13.49 12.28 -2.62
N VAL A 64 -13.09 11.93 -3.85
CA VAL A 64 -14.00 11.26 -4.81
C VAL A 64 -14.44 9.89 -4.27
N TYR A 65 -13.54 9.11 -3.70
CA TYR A 65 -13.86 7.83 -3.07
C TYR A 65 -14.90 7.99 -1.95
N GLN A 66 -14.69 8.96 -1.05
CA GLN A 66 -15.62 9.24 0.05
C GLN A 66 -17.00 9.67 -0.47
N LEU A 67 -17.04 10.51 -1.51
CA LEU A 67 -18.30 10.89 -2.15
C LEU A 67 -19.03 9.69 -2.76
N VAL A 68 -18.31 8.81 -3.46
CA VAL A 68 -18.89 7.59 -4.04
C VAL A 68 -19.48 6.70 -2.93
N VAL A 69 -18.75 6.48 -1.86
CA VAL A 69 -19.21 5.64 -0.75
C VAL A 69 -20.40 6.25 -0.02
N LEU A 70 -20.44 7.58 0.18
CA LEU A 70 -21.52 8.24 0.89
C LEU A 70 -22.81 8.38 0.05
N TYR A 71 -22.69 8.64 -1.25
CA TYR A 71 -23.85 9.00 -2.08
C TYR A 71 -24.30 7.88 -3.02
N SER A 72 -23.38 7.03 -3.50
CA SER A 72 -23.73 5.98 -4.47
C SER A 72 -24.21 4.71 -3.79
N MET A 73 -23.69 4.38 -2.62
CA MET A 73 -24.07 3.18 -1.88
C MET A 73 -25.45 3.36 -1.24
N GLY A 74 -26.31 2.37 -1.45
CA GLY A 74 -27.70 2.38 -0.99
C GLY A 74 -28.69 3.08 -1.94
N LYS A 75 -28.24 3.96 -2.84
CA LYS A 75 -29.10 4.64 -3.82
C LYS A 75 -28.88 4.15 -5.26
N ILE A 76 -27.63 4.14 -5.71
CA ILE A 76 -27.24 3.73 -7.08
C ILE A 76 -26.79 2.28 -7.07
N ILE A 77 -25.94 1.93 -6.12
CA ILE A 77 -25.46 0.56 -5.89
C ILE A 77 -26.34 -0.04 -4.79
N PRO A 78 -27.19 -1.03 -5.10
CA PRO A 78 -28.05 -1.62 -4.10
C PRO A 78 -27.21 -2.32 -3.04
N VAL A 79 -27.47 -2.02 -1.77
CA VAL A 79 -26.85 -2.67 -0.63
C VAL A 79 -27.88 -3.58 -0.01
N SER A 80 -27.67 -4.92 -0.09
CA SER A 80 -28.60 -5.93 0.40
C SER A 80 -28.66 -5.93 1.93
N ASP A 81 -27.53 -5.74 2.57
CA ASP A 81 -27.44 -5.69 4.02
C ASP A 81 -27.59 -4.25 4.54
N ARG A 82 -28.77 -3.96 5.08
CA ARG A 82 -29.07 -2.65 5.67
C ARG A 82 -28.21 -2.33 6.90
N THR A 83 -27.57 -3.31 7.49
CA THR A 83 -26.69 -3.10 8.65
C THR A 83 -25.41 -2.37 8.27
N LEU A 84 -25.01 -2.43 7.00
CA LEU A 84 -23.84 -1.71 6.46
C LEU A 84 -24.12 -0.22 6.21
N LEU A 85 -25.40 0.16 6.09
CA LEU A 85 -25.80 1.53 5.78
C LEU A 85 -25.84 2.41 7.04
N LEU A 86 -25.67 3.72 6.82
CA LEU A 86 -25.94 4.74 7.83
C LEU A 86 -27.45 4.76 8.16
N SER A 87 -27.80 5.31 9.31
CA SER A 87 -29.20 5.44 9.77
C SER A 87 -30.10 6.16 8.77
N SER A 88 -29.54 6.98 7.90
CA SER A 88 -30.24 7.66 6.79
C SER A 88 -30.61 6.74 5.62
N GLY A 89 -30.21 5.47 5.64
CA GLY A 89 -30.39 4.53 4.54
C GLY A 89 -29.50 4.80 3.30
N ARG A 90 -28.53 5.70 3.41
CA ARG A 90 -27.58 6.07 2.35
C ARG A 90 -26.17 6.13 2.92
N GLY A 91 -25.19 5.69 2.11
CA GLY A 91 -23.79 5.65 2.53
C GLY A 91 -23.47 4.54 3.49
N ILE A 92 -22.20 4.13 3.50
CA ILE A 92 -21.69 3.03 4.33
C ILE A 92 -21.25 3.58 5.70
N LYS A 93 -21.48 2.79 6.76
CA LYS A 93 -20.97 3.08 8.10
C LYS A 93 -19.44 3.22 8.09
N ASN A 94 -18.91 3.96 9.06
CA ASN A 94 -17.47 4.15 9.21
C ASN A 94 -16.72 2.85 9.42
N THR A 95 -17.31 1.92 10.17
CA THR A 95 -16.73 0.60 10.41
C THR A 95 -17.60 -0.47 9.77
N VAL A 96 -17.00 -1.28 8.92
CA VAL A 96 -17.60 -2.47 8.30
C VAL A 96 -16.88 -3.69 8.86
N ASP A 97 -17.67 -4.64 9.33
CA ASP A 97 -17.17 -5.91 9.83
C ASP A 97 -17.01 -6.90 8.67
N LEU A 98 -15.86 -7.56 8.63
CA LEU A 98 -15.49 -8.55 7.61
C LEU A 98 -15.54 -9.99 8.17
N THR A 99 -16.37 -10.26 9.18
CA THR A 99 -16.43 -11.58 9.86
C THR A 99 -16.53 -12.74 8.89
N GLU A 100 -17.30 -12.61 7.82
CA GLU A 100 -17.52 -13.66 6.82
C GLU A 100 -16.25 -14.03 6.00
N ILE A 101 -15.31 -13.11 5.86
CA ILE A 101 -14.06 -13.27 5.10
C ILE A 101 -12.82 -13.07 5.95
N SER A 102 -13.02 -12.81 7.26
CA SER A 102 -11.90 -12.58 8.19
C SER A 102 -11.01 -13.81 8.29
N LYS A 103 -9.69 -13.58 8.16
CA LYS A 103 -8.66 -14.61 8.23
C LYS A 103 -8.88 -15.80 7.27
N ALA A 104 -9.66 -15.61 6.19
CA ALA A 104 -9.98 -16.67 5.25
C ALA A 104 -8.73 -17.24 4.57
N VAL A 105 -7.76 -16.39 4.24
CA VAL A 105 -6.47 -16.82 3.68
C VAL A 105 -5.62 -17.52 4.74
N ASP A 106 -5.64 -17.02 5.96
CA ASP A 106 -4.82 -17.54 7.06
C ASP A 106 -5.30 -18.91 7.52
N ASN A 107 -6.61 -19.11 7.56
CA ASN A 107 -7.24 -20.36 8.00
C ASN A 107 -7.44 -21.39 6.88
N ALA A 108 -7.12 -21.07 5.64
CA ALA A 108 -7.34 -21.96 4.50
C ALA A 108 -6.54 -23.27 4.56
N ILE A 109 -5.34 -23.23 5.13
CA ILE A 109 -4.50 -24.40 5.36
C ILE A 109 -4.01 -24.35 6.81
N PRO A 110 -4.76 -24.95 7.74
CA PRO A 110 -4.40 -24.94 9.16
C PRO A 110 -3.22 -25.90 9.41
N LEU A 111 -2.01 -25.36 9.52
CA LEU A 111 -0.81 -26.10 9.88
C LEU A 111 -0.33 -25.64 11.26
N LYS A 112 -0.32 -26.55 12.24
CA LYS A 112 0.19 -26.28 13.58
C LYS A 112 1.58 -26.88 13.74
N ILE A 113 2.60 -26.04 13.94
CA ILE A 113 3.95 -26.48 14.25
C ILE A 113 4.34 -25.91 15.61
N PHE A 114 4.75 -26.76 16.54
CA PHE A 114 5.10 -26.40 17.92
C PHE A 114 3.99 -25.62 18.67
N GLY A 115 2.71 -25.88 18.37
CA GLY A 115 1.58 -25.20 19.01
C GLY A 115 1.24 -23.81 18.47
N TYR A 116 1.96 -23.35 17.46
CA TYR A 116 1.67 -22.09 16.76
C TYR A 116 0.95 -22.35 15.43
N ASP A 117 -0.06 -21.54 15.13
CA ASP A 117 -0.75 -21.57 13.84
C ASP A 117 0.15 -20.91 12.78
N ILE A 118 0.56 -21.67 11.77
CA ILE A 118 1.36 -21.15 10.66
C ILE A 118 0.45 -20.79 9.50
N LEU A 119 0.54 -19.54 9.06
CA LEU A 119 -0.23 -18.95 7.96
C LEU A 119 0.37 -19.38 6.61
N VAL A 120 0.23 -20.69 6.29
CA VAL A 120 0.93 -21.31 5.13
C VAL A 120 0.54 -20.62 3.84
N LEU A 121 -0.76 -20.38 3.58
CA LEU A 121 -1.22 -19.78 2.34
C LEU A 121 -0.76 -18.32 2.20
N THR A 122 -0.75 -17.56 3.29
CA THR A 122 -0.24 -16.18 3.31
C THR A 122 1.26 -16.13 3.00
N LEU A 123 2.06 -17.05 3.60
CA LEU A 123 3.48 -17.16 3.30
C LEU A 123 3.73 -17.56 1.84
N LEU A 124 2.98 -18.51 1.32
CA LEU A 124 3.06 -18.94 -0.08
C LEU A 124 2.73 -17.79 -1.03
N PHE A 125 1.75 -16.97 -0.68
CA PHE A 125 1.39 -15.78 -1.45
C PHE A 125 2.53 -14.75 -1.44
N ILE A 126 3.16 -14.49 -0.29
CA ILE A 126 4.31 -13.58 -0.18
C ILE A 126 5.50 -14.08 -1.02
N VAL A 127 5.83 -15.37 -0.92
CA VAL A 127 6.90 -15.99 -1.72
C VAL A 127 6.56 -15.90 -3.21
N GLY A 128 5.31 -16.16 -3.59
CA GLY A 128 4.83 -16.02 -4.97
C GLY A 128 4.98 -14.60 -5.51
N LEU A 129 4.64 -13.58 -4.72
CA LEU A 129 4.86 -12.18 -5.08
C LEU A 129 6.34 -11.83 -5.21
N CYS A 130 7.19 -12.31 -4.31
CA CYS A 130 8.64 -12.12 -4.41
C CYS A 130 9.20 -12.75 -5.70
N PHE A 131 8.76 -13.97 -6.02
CA PHE A 131 9.12 -14.65 -7.26
C PHE A 131 8.61 -13.88 -8.48
N PHE A 132 7.37 -13.41 -8.47
CA PHE A 132 6.79 -12.59 -9.53
C PHE A 132 7.62 -11.32 -9.78
N ILE A 133 8.03 -10.63 -8.72
CA ILE A 133 8.88 -9.43 -8.83
C ILE A 133 10.24 -9.79 -9.43
N ILE A 134 10.88 -10.86 -9.00
CA ILE A 134 12.18 -11.30 -9.53
C ILE A 134 12.06 -11.68 -11.00
N TRP A 135 11.00 -12.42 -11.36
CA TRP A 135 10.74 -12.81 -12.73
C TRP A 135 10.42 -11.61 -13.62
N SER A 136 9.54 -10.71 -13.17
CA SER A 136 9.17 -9.51 -13.92
C SER A 136 10.36 -8.62 -14.25
N ARG A 137 11.36 -8.54 -13.37
CA ARG A 137 12.62 -7.80 -13.62
C ARG A 137 13.45 -8.36 -14.77
N LYS A 138 13.27 -9.62 -15.15
CA LYS A 138 13.94 -10.27 -16.29
C LYS A 138 13.20 -10.07 -17.59
N THR A 139 11.94 -9.65 -17.55
CA THR A 139 11.13 -9.37 -18.76
C THR A 139 11.56 -8.06 -19.43
N LYS A 140 11.20 -7.87 -20.69
CA LYS A 140 11.44 -6.63 -21.44
C LYS A 140 10.91 -5.41 -20.66
N LEU A 141 9.66 -5.49 -20.19
CA LEU A 141 9.05 -4.41 -19.41
C LEU A 141 9.87 -4.08 -18.14
N GLY A 142 10.33 -5.10 -17.41
CA GLY A 142 11.15 -4.91 -16.22
C GLY A 142 12.52 -4.29 -16.51
N GLN A 143 13.10 -4.59 -17.67
CA GLN A 143 14.34 -3.97 -18.12
C GLN A 143 14.11 -2.51 -18.53
N ASP A 144 13.03 -2.23 -19.28
CA ASP A 144 12.65 -0.87 -19.67
C ASP A 144 12.36 0.02 -18.45
N LEU A 145 11.64 -0.53 -17.44
CA LEU A 145 11.39 0.15 -16.15
C LEU A 145 12.69 0.56 -15.45
N ARG A 146 13.68 -0.35 -15.44
CA ARG A 146 14.98 -0.08 -14.81
C ARG A 146 15.82 0.91 -15.59
N ALA A 147 15.79 0.84 -16.92
CA ALA A 147 16.50 1.79 -17.78
C ALA A 147 15.94 3.21 -17.61
N VAL A 148 14.60 3.36 -17.70
CA VAL A 148 13.92 4.65 -17.52
C VAL A 148 14.09 5.19 -16.11
N GLY A 149 14.08 4.30 -15.08
CA GLY A 149 14.32 4.69 -13.69
C GLY A 149 15.76 5.17 -13.43
N LYS A 150 16.74 4.73 -14.22
CA LYS A 150 18.15 5.14 -14.10
C LYS A 150 18.40 6.50 -14.78
N ASP A 151 17.98 6.64 -16.02
CA ASP A 151 18.08 7.90 -16.77
C ASP A 151 17.01 7.98 -17.87
N MET A 152 16.05 8.89 -17.69
CA MET A 152 14.97 9.09 -18.65
C MET A 152 15.43 9.70 -19.96
N LYS A 153 16.47 10.56 -19.94
CA LYS A 153 16.97 11.23 -21.17
C LYS A 153 17.69 10.22 -22.05
N VAL A 154 18.62 9.45 -21.46
CA VAL A 154 19.36 8.40 -22.15
C VAL A 154 18.40 7.32 -22.68
N SER A 155 17.41 6.90 -21.89
CA SER A 155 16.40 5.92 -22.31
C SER A 155 15.58 6.40 -23.50
N LYS A 156 15.21 7.69 -23.52
CA LYS A 156 14.49 8.29 -24.65
C LYS A 156 15.36 8.33 -25.92
N SER A 157 16.64 8.68 -25.79
CA SER A 157 17.59 8.67 -26.92
C SER A 157 17.84 7.26 -27.45
N ALA A 158 17.74 6.24 -26.58
CA ALA A 158 17.80 4.82 -26.97
C ALA A 158 16.49 4.28 -27.60
N GLY A 159 15.50 5.15 -27.86
CA GLY A 159 14.24 4.79 -28.52
C GLY A 159 13.17 4.19 -27.59
N LEU A 160 13.36 4.20 -26.26
CA LEU A 160 12.35 3.73 -25.33
C LEU A 160 11.19 4.72 -25.18
N GLU A 161 9.96 4.19 -25.17
CA GLU A 161 8.76 5.00 -24.93
C GLU A 161 8.58 5.30 -23.43
N VAL A 162 9.37 6.24 -22.92
CA VAL A 162 9.41 6.63 -21.49
C VAL A 162 8.02 6.86 -20.89
N THR A 163 7.11 7.49 -21.65
CA THR A 163 5.74 7.77 -21.20
C THR A 163 4.96 6.48 -20.92
N LYS A 164 4.98 5.52 -21.84
CA LYS A 164 4.28 4.23 -21.66
C LYS A 164 4.87 3.45 -20.49
N VAL A 165 6.19 3.42 -20.39
CA VAL A 165 6.90 2.72 -19.30
C VAL A 165 6.51 3.30 -17.95
N ARG A 166 6.46 4.62 -17.79
CA ARG A 166 6.04 5.28 -16.53
C ARG A 166 4.59 4.99 -16.17
N ILE A 167 3.67 5.05 -17.15
CA ILE A 167 2.26 4.72 -16.91
C ILE A 167 2.11 3.25 -16.52
N SER A 168 2.79 2.34 -17.21
CA SER A 168 2.77 0.90 -16.87
C SER A 168 3.29 0.64 -15.45
N SER A 169 4.33 1.37 -15.02
CA SER A 169 4.85 1.30 -13.65
C SER A 169 3.77 1.67 -12.62
N MET A 170 3.04 2.76 -12.85
CA MET A 170 1.97 3.20 -11.97
C MET A 170 0.83 2.18 -11.90
N VAL A 171 0.41 1.64 -13.05
CA VAL A 171 -0.65 0.61 -13.12
C VAL A 171 -0.24 -0.64 -12.34
N ILE A 172 0.96 -1.16 -12.57
CA ILE A 172 1.44 -2.35 -11.84
C ILE A 172 1.49 -2.08 -10.33
N SER A 173 2.02 -0.94 -9.92
CA SER A 173 2.12 -0.55 -8.52
C SER A 173 0.74 -0.46 -7.86
N THR A 174 -0.23 0.19 -8.50
CA THR A 174 -1.60 0.35 -7.95
C THR A 174 -2.35 -0.97 -7.89
N VAL A 175 -2.18 -1.87 -8.87
CA VAL A 175 -2.77 -3.22 -8.84
C VAL A 175 -2.21 -4.04 -7.68
N LEU A 176 -0.88 -4.06 -7.53
CA LEU A 176 -0.24 -4.78 -6.41
C LEU A 176 -0.65 -4.19 -5.06
N ALA A 177 -0.77 -2.87 -4.96
CA ALA A 177 -1.26 -2.21 -3.74
C ALA A 177 -2.73 -2.56 -3.44
N GLY A 178 -3.59 -2.65 -4.46
CA GLY A 178 -4.98 -3.08 -4.32
C GLY A 178 -5.11 -4.51 -3.78
N ILE A 179 -4.35 -5.43 -4.33
CA ILE A 179 -4.29 -6.83 -3.87
C ILE A 179 -3.74 -6.90 -2.44
N GLY A 180 -2.63 -6.21 -2.15
CA GLY A 180 -2.05 -6.17 -0.81
C GLY A 180 -3.01 -5.62 0.23
N GLN A 181 -3.81 -4.61 -0.13
CA GLN A 181 -4.84 -4.06 0.75
C GLN A 181 -5.95 -5.07 1.07
N VAL A 182 -6.41 -5.85 0.10
CA VAL A 182 -7.41 -6.90 0.32
C VAL A 182 -6.89 -7.93 1.31
N ILE A 183 -5.64 -8.41 1.13
CA ILE A 183 -5.02 -9.38 2.05
C ILE A 183 -4.87 -8.81 3.45
N TYR A 184 -4.45 -7.55 3.58
CA TYR A 184 -4.27 -6.92 4.89
C TYR A 184 -5.62 -6.75 5.62
N LEU A 185 -6.64 -6.24 4.93
CA LEU A 185 -7.94 -5.97 5.54
C LEU A 185 -8.69 -7.24 5.94
N GLN A 186 -8.57 -8.33 5.15
CA GLN A 186 -9.15 -9.62 5.55
C GLN A 186 -8.48 -10.18 6.81
N ASN A 187 -7.18 -9.96 6.99
CA ASN A 187 -6.47 -10.35 8.20
C ASN A 187 -6.91 -9.52 9.41
N LEU A 188 -7.14 -8.22 9.22
CA LEU A 188 -7.62 -7.32 10.27
C LEU A 188 -9.07 -7.64 10.69
N GLY A 189 -9.90 -8.15 9.78
CA GLY A 189 -11.30 -8.52 10.02
C GLY A 189 -12.28 -7.34 10.10
N THR A 190 -11.80 -6.10 10.00
CA THR A 190 -12.61 -4.89 10.02
C THR A 190 -12.07 -3.86 9.04
N ILE A 191 -12.96 -3.06 8.45
CA ILE A 191 -12.59 -1.93 7.58
C ILE A 191 -13.06 -0.63 8.24
N ASN A 192 -12.14 0.32 8.37
CA ASN A 192 -12.53 1.72 8.47
C ASN A 192 -12.76 2.23 7.05
N THR A 193 -14.02 2.43 6.69
CA THR A 193 -14.46 2.71 5.33
C THR A 193 -13.76 3.93 4.72
N TYR A 194 -13.45 4.94 5.52
CA TYR A 194 -12.94 6.22 5.02
C TYR A 194 -11.41 6.36 5.09
N ASN A 195 -10.73 5.68 6.02
CA ASN A 195 -9.32 5.95 6.33
C ASN A 195 -8.37 4.74 6.24
N SER A 196 -8.88 3.49 6.14
CA SER A 196 -8.00 2.28 6.16
C SER A 196 -6.93 2.30 5.07
N HIS A 197 -7.23 2.84 3.90
CA HIS A 197 -6.27 2.86 2.79
C HIS A 197 -5.11 3.84 3.03
N GLU A 198 -5.35 4.96 3.73
CA GLU A 198 -4.30 5.91 4.10
C GLU A 198 -3.36 5.28 5.15
N GLN A 199 -3.94 4.67 6.17
CA GLN A 199 -3.19 4.03 7.26
C GLN A 199 -2.28 2.91 6.73
N ILE A 200 -2.80 2.03 5.86
CA ILE A 200 -2.03 0.94 5.25
C ILE A 200 -0.89 1.51 4.39
N GLY A 201 -1.18 2.54 3.60
CA GLY A 201 -0.18 3.21 2.77
C GLY A 201 0.96 3.77 3.61
N MET A 202 0.65 4.48 4.69
CA MET A 202 1.63 5.04 5.61
C MET A 202 2.48 3.97 6.29
N PHE A 203 1.87 2.90 6.78
CA PHE A 203 2.59 1.79 7.43
C PHE A 203 3.51 1.05 6.46
N SER A 204 3.07 0.87 5.20
CA SER A 204 3.89 0.24 4.17
C SER A 204 5.14 1.05 3.84
N VAL A 205 5.00 2.37 3.74
CA VAL A 205 6.14 3.29 3.52
C VAL A 205 7.07 3.27 4.74
N ALA A 206 6.53 3.37 5.96
CA ALA A 206 7.32 3.32 7.19
C ALA A 206 8.12 2.02 7.28
N ALA A 207 7.49 0.87 7.03
CA ALA A 207 8.16 -0.43 7.05
C ALA A 207 9.31 -0.48 6.03
N LEU A 208 9.09 -0.03 4.79
CA LEU A 208 10.14 0.01 3.77
C LEU A 208 11.34 0.86 4.18
N LEU A 209 11.08 2.05 4.75
CA LEU A 209 12.12 2.98 5.16
C LEU A 209 12.92 2.45 6.37
N ILE A 210 12.25 1.82 7.35
CA ILE A 210 12.90 1.14 8.49
C ILE A 210 13.79 0.00 7.99
N GLY A 211 13.36 -0.73 6.97
CA GLY A 211 14.14 -1.79 6.33
C GLY A 211 15.35 -1.30 5.53
N GLY A 212 15.63 0.01 5.52
CA GLY A 212 16.78 0.61 4.82
C GLY A 212 16.54 0.87 3.34
N ALA A 213 15.28 0.87 2.88
CA ALA A 213 14.97 1.37 1.55
C ALA A 213 15.16 2.88 1.48
N SER A 214 15.41 3.40 0.29
CA SER A 214 15.45 4.83 0.01
C SER A 214 14.45 5.17 -1.09
N VAL A 215 14.19 6.47 -1.28
CA VAL A 215 13.32 6.95 -2.36
C VAL A 215 13.83 6.51 -3.74
N ALA A 216 15.16 6.33 -3.90
CA ALA A 216 15.78 5.93 -5.16
C ALA A 216 15.92 4.40 -5.31
N ARG A 217 15.95 3.64 -4.22
CA ARG A 217 16.22 2.20 -4.28
C ARG A 217 15.53 1.45 -3.14
N ALA A 218 14.77 0.44 -3.50
CA ALA A 218 14.20 -0.55 -2.60
C ALA A 218 14.51 -1.97 -3.10
N THR A 219 14.71 -2.90 -2.20
CA THR A 219 14.95 -4.31 -2.49
C THR A 219 13.99 -5.21 -1.70
N ILE A 220 13.84 -6.46 -2.12
CA ILE A 220 12.99 -7.43 -1.41
C ILE A 220 13.47 -7.64 0.05
N PRO A 221 14.77 -7.81 0.33
CA PRO A 221 15.25 -7.88 1.71
C PRO A 221 14.91 -6.65 2.56
N ASN A 222 14.96 -5.44 1.98
CA ASN A 222 14.52 -4.23 2.68
C ASN A 222 13.03 -4.30 3.05
N ALA A 223 12.18 -4.79 2.14
CA ALA A 223 10.76 -4.93 2.41
C ALA A 223 10.48 -5.95 3.52
N ILE A 224 11.07 -7.15 3.42
CA ILE A 224 10.86 -8.22 4.42
C ILE A 224 11.42 -7.82 5.78
N GLY A 225 12.67 -7.37 5.84
CA GLY A 225 13.31 -6.93 7.08
C GLY A 225 12.58 -5.74 7.71
N GLY A 226 12.14 -4.80 6.89
CA GLY A 226 11.38 -3.65 7.32
C GLY A 226 10.01 -3.99 7.91
N VAL A 227 9.28 -4.92 7.29
CA VAL A 227 7.99 -5.39 7.82
C VAL A 227 8.19 -6.08 9.17
N ILE A 228 9.19 -6.95 9.31
CA ILE A 228 9.49 -7.63 10.58
C ILE A 228 9.81 -6.59 11.68
N LEU A 229 10.72 -5.66 11.41
CA LEU A 229 11.12 -4.63 12.36
C LEU A 229 9.95 -3.71 12.73
N PHE A 230 9.19 -3.26 11.73
CA PHE A 230 8.03 -2.40 11.94
C PHE A 230 6.95 -3.09 12.78
N HIS A 231 6.59 -4.33 12.46
CA HIS A 231 5.58 -5.05 13.23
C HIS A 231 6.04 -5.43 14.64
N THR A 232 7.32 -5.76 14.83
CA THR A 232 7.89 -5.96 16.16
C THR A 232 7.72 -4.69 17.00
N MET A 233 8.11 -3.54 16.45
CA MET A 233 7.91 -2.25 17.12
C MET A 233 6.42 -1.98 17.37
N PHE A 234 5.56 -2.26 16.40
CA PHE A 234 4.11 -2.04 16.46
C PHE A 234 3.43 -2.83 17.59
N VAL A 235 3.93 -4.03 17.90
CA VAL A 235 3.44 -4.88 19.00
C VAL A 235 4.07 -4.49 20.34
N VAL A 236 5.36 -4.19 20.36
CA VAL A 236 6.12 -3.92 21.59
C VAL A 236 5.80 -2.53 22.16
N ALA A 237 5.68 -1.50 21.32
CA ALA A 237 5.51 -0.12 21.78
C ALA A 237 4.27 0.09 22.67
N PRO A 238 3.05 -0.42 22.37
CA PRO A 238 1.90 -0.27 23.27
C PRO A 238 2.07 -1.04 24.60
N ARG A 239 2.74 -2.21 24.58
CA ARG A 239 3.01 -2.99 25.76
C ARG A 239 4.00 -2.28 26.69
N ALA A 240 5.09 -1.79 26.13
CA ALA A 240 6.08 -1.00 26.86
C ALA A 240 5.45 0.28 27.43
N GLY A 241 4.63 0.99 26.67
CA GLY A 241 3.92 2.17 27.14
C GLY A 241 2.96 1.87 28.28
N LYS A 242 2.27 0.71 28.25
CA LYS A 242 1.42 0.27 29.36
C LYS A 242 2.21 0.00 30.63
N GLU A 243 3.36 -0.69 30.52
CA GLU A 243 4.20 -1.03 31.68
C GLU A 243 4.92 0.18 32.26
N LEU A 244 5.44 1.07 31.40
CA LEU A 244 6.21 2.24 31.83
C LEU A 244 5.34 3.41 32.33
N MET A 245 4.17 3.58 31.72
CA MET A 245 3.32 4.77 31.96
C MET A 245 1.93 4.42 32.52
N GLY A 246 1.64 3.15 32.78
CA GLY A 246 0.39 2.69 33.39
C GLY A 246 -0.84 2.76 32.47
N SER A 247 -0.70 3.18 31.21
CA SER A 247 -1.82 3.35 30.28
C SER A 247 -1.51 2.80 28.89
N SER A 248 -2.39 1.93 28.39
CA SER A 248 -2.29 1.40 27.02
C SER A 248 -2.53 2.47 25.95
N GLN A 249 -3.32 3.51 26.27
CA GLN A 249 -3.56 4.63 25.35
C GLN A 249 -2.29 5.41 25.07
N ILE A 250 -1.46 5.66 26.09
CA ILE A 250 -0.16 6.33 25.91
C ILE A 250 0.74 5.49 25.00
N GLY A 251 0.75 4.16 25.17
CA GLY A 251 1.49 3.26 24.29
C GLY A 251 1.04 3.31 22.83
N GLU A 252 -0.27 3.47 22.59
CA GLU A 252 -0.80 3.66 21.23
C GLU A 252 -0.33 5.00 20.62
N TYR A 253 -0.39 6.09 21.36
CA TYR A 253 0.14 7.38 20.88
C TYR A 253 1.64 7.32 20.63
N PHE A 254 2.38 6.64 21.52
CA PHE A 254 3.82 6.44 21.35
C PHE A 254 4.16 5.65 20.08
N ARG A 255 3.38 4.61 19.78
CA ARG A 255 3.49 3.85 18.53
C ARG A 255 3.29 4.72 17.29
N VAL A 256 2.23 5.54 17.30
CA VAL A 256 1.95 6.47 16.20
C VAL A 256 3.08 7.51 16.06
N PHE A 257 3.50 8.09 17.15
CA PHE A 257 4.61 9.05 17.18
C PHE A 257 5.91 8.47 16.61
N ILE A 258 6.29 7.26 17.03
CA ILE A 258 7.49 6.58 16.51
C ILE A 258 7.33 6.30 15.01
N SER A 259 6.17 5.82 14.55
CA SER A 259 5.94 5.51 13.14
C SER A 259 6.12 6.74 12.26
N TYR A 260 5.51 7.86 12.60
CA TYR A 260 5.69 9.12 11.86
C TYR A 260 7.08 9.71 12.06
N GLY A 261 7.64 9.62 13.27
CA GLY A 261 8.98 10.09 13.59
C GLY A 261 10.06 9.40 12.76
N ILE A 262 9.95 8.08 12.58
CA ILE A 262 10.87 7.32 11.73
C ILE A 262 10.77 7.74 10.27
N ILE A 263 9.56 7.92 9.74
CA ILE A 263 9.37 8.42 8.37
C ILE A 263 10.05 9.77 8.20
N ALA A 264 9.80 10.72 9.10
CA ALA A 264 10.39 12.04 9.06
C ALA A 264 11.92 11.98 9.15
N LEU A 265 12.46 11.19 10.07
CA LEU A 265 13.89 11.04 10.29
C LEU A 265 14.59 10.44 9.07
N VAL A 266 14.03 9.38 8.46
CA VAL A 266 14.61 8.77 7.26
C VAL A 266 14.58 9.74 6.08
N LEU A 267 13.50 10.52 5.91
CA LEU A 267 13.42 11.52 4.84
C LEU A 267 14.47 12.65 5.04
N ILE A 268 14.68 13.10 6.29
CA ILE A 268 15.70 14.09 6.62
C ILE A 268 17.10 13.56 6.30
N ILE A 269 17.41 12.33 6.72
CA ILE A 269 18.70 11.69 6.45
C ILE A 269 18.91 11.51 4.93
N TYR A 270 17.86 11.14 4.18
CA TYR A 270 17.93 11.01 2.74
C TYR A 270 18.26 12.35 2.06
N GLU A 271 17.54 13.42 2.39
CA GLU A 271 17.81 14.76 1.83
C GLU A 271 19.21 15.28 2.21
N TRP A 272 19.65 15.03 3.45
CA TRP A 272 20.98 15.40 3.88
C TRP A 272 22.08 14.67 3.11
N ARG A 273 21.95 13.36 2.90
CA ARG A 273 22.88 12.56 2.07
C ARG A 273 22.91 13.06 0.62
N ARG A 274 21.74 13.29 0.05
CA ARG A 274 21.61 13.80 -1.33
C ARG A 274 22.26 15.18 -1.50
N LYS A 275 22.13 16.05 -0.52
CA LYS A 275 22.79 17.37 -0.52
C LYS A 275 24.30 17.22 -0.49
N LYS A 276 24.81 16.37 0.39
CA LYS A 276 26.24 16.08 0.53
C LYS A 276 26.85 15.43 -0.73
N GLU A 277 26.10 14.55 -1.43
CA GLU A 277 26.54 13.99 -2.71
C GLU A 277 26.66 15.07 -3.79
N LYS A 278 25.67 15.96 -3.91
CA LYS A 278 25.71 17.09 -4.85
C LYS A 278 26.87 18.07 -4.55
N GLU A 279 27.16 18.31 -3.29
CA GLU A 279 28.29 19.14 -2.90
C GLU A 279 29.62 18.50 -3.33
N ARG A 280 29.78 17.20 -3.09
CA ARG A 280 30.97 16.44 -3.54
C ARG A 280 31.12 16.40 -5.06
N GLU A 281 30.03 16.29 -5.81
CA GLU A 281 30.05 16.35 -7.29
C GLU A 281 30.45 17.75 -7.77
N ARG A 282 29.99 18.82 -7.13
CA ARG A 282 30.41 20.20 -7.42
C ARG A 282 31.88 20.43 -7.12
N GLU A 283 32.37 19.96 -5.98
CA GLU A 283 33.80 20.07 -5.62
C GLU A 283 34.69 19.34 -6.64
N LYS A 284 34.29 18.16 -7.08
CA LYS A 284 34.99 17.41 -8.13
C LYS A 284 34.97 18.12 -9.49
N ALA A 285 33.89 18.85 -9.82
CA ALA A 285 33.76 19.59 -11.05
C ALA A 285 34.54 20.91 -11.05
N ILE A 286 34.82 21.48 -9.88
CA ILE A 286 35.61 22.74 -9.73
C ILE A 286 37.10 22.45 -9.55
N GLY A 287 37.46 21.22 -9.12
CA GLY A 287 38.87 20.81 -8.92
C GLY A 287 39.61 20.31 -10.16
N PHE A 288 39.08 20.59 -11.37
CA PHE A 288 39.74 20.42 -12.67
C PHE A 288 39.96 21.82 -13.30
#